data_cb782d4a056af0b684fda9016070c636
#
_entry.id   cb782d4a056af0b684fda9016070c636
#
_cell.length_a   1.000
_cell.length_b   1.000
_cell.length_c   1.000
_cell.angle_alpha   90.00
_cell.angle_beta   90.00
_cell.angle_gamma   90.00
#
_symmetry.space_group_name_H-M   'P 1'
#
loop_
_entity.id
_entity.type
_entity.pdbx_description
1 polymer ?
#
loop_
_entity_poly.entity_id
_entity_poly.type
_entity_poly.pdbx_seq_one_letter_code
_entity_poly.pdbx_strand_id
1 'polypeptide(L)'
;MLLVRLVSLTILFVAAVANSSPHKPQLESPTRVTILVDDSYPPYSYQANGELYGIYVDIVRQAARLLEPDYAISLQAVPWKRGLSSLESGEAFALMPPYIHIKKRPYIWPYSVALQEEVVVAFCNQGVSLKSLPHIKPERSYNIGINAGYMILDEELMQSQKLGYIKVWENKSTRSNIEKLAMGRIDCYVNDRLSTLLGINKPARLAPELDTSKFVEDKVLMRRTAHIGYLKGYDERYPFKHDFIKKMDEALTQVINRKENSTE
;
A
#
# COMPACT_ATOMS: atom_id res chain seq x y z
N MET A 1 100.70 18.39 -28.00
CA MET A 1 100.25 18.27 -26.64
C MET A 1 98.74 18.71 -26.61
N LEU A 2 97.86 17.73 -26.66
CA LEU A 2 96.40 18.01 -26.73
C LEU A 2 95.81 17.64 -25.36
N LEU A 3 95.26 18.59 -24.62
CA LEU A 3 94.60 18.38 -23.36
C LEU A 3 93.13 18.00 -23.65
N VAL A 4 92.80 16.77 -23.32
CA VAL A 4 91.40 16.30 -23.34
C VAL A 4 90.74 16.66 -21.99
N ARG A 5 89.71 17.57 -22.00
CA ARG A 5 88.89 17.85 -20.86
C ARG A 5 87.71 16.89 -20.80
N LEU A 6 87.68 16.04 -19.74
CA LEU A 6 86.51 15.22 -19.39
C LEU A 6 85.43 16.14 -18.76
N VAL A 7 84.27 16.18 -19.37
CA VAL A 7 83.08 16.81 -18.79
C VAL A 7 82.25 15.66 -18.15
N SER A 8 82.17 15.65 -16.81
CA SER A 8 81.31 14.74 -16.08
C SER A 8 79.89 15.28 -16.08
N LEU A 9 79.02 14.53 -16.71
CA LEU A 9 77.53 14.84 -16.71
C LEU A 9 76.90 14.15 -15.55
N THR A 10 76.54 14.91 -14.49
CA THR A 10 75.82 14.41 -13.35
C THR A 10 74.27 14.44 -13.66
N ILE A 11 73.70 13.26 -13.83
CA ILE A 11 72.27 13.10 -14.02
C ILE A 11 71.56 13.13 -12.62
N LEU A 12 70.82 14.22 -12.37
CA LEU A 12 70.00 14.35 -11.18
C LEU A 12 68.70 13.52 -11.40
N PHE A 13 68.53 12.42 -10.68
CA PHE A 13 67.31 11.64 -10.66
C PHE A 13 66.31 12.34 -9.66
N VAL A 14 65.33 13.08 -10.16
CA VAL A 14 64.24 13.63 -9.34
C VAL A 14 63.22 12.50 -9.18
N ALA A 15 63.16 11.88 -8.01
CA ALA A 15 62.10 10.93 -7.65
C ALA A 15 60.80 11.72 -7.42
N ALA A 16 59.86 11.62 -8.35
CA ALA A 16 58.48 12.12 -8.18
C ALA A 16 57.77 11.21 -7.15
N VAL A 17 57.63 11.72 -5.92
CA VAL A 17 56.76 11.09 -4.91
C VAL A 17 55.31 11.36 -5.33
N ALA A 18 54.65 10.34 -5.91
CA ALA A 18 53.22 10.37 -6.16
C ALA A 18 52.49 10.38 -4.82
N ASN A 19 52.00 11.59 -4.43
CA ASN A 19 51.04 11.73 -3.34
C ASN A 19 49.71 11.12 -3.77
N SER A 20 49.49 9.83 -3.52
CA SER A 20 48.18 9.21 -3.56
C SER A 20 47.38 9.70 -2.33
N SER A 21 46.61 10.77 -2.52
CA SER A 21 45.60 11.17 -1.55
C SER A 21 44.65 9.99 -1.33
N PRO A 22 44.33 9.63 -0.07
CA PRO A 22 43.37 8.59 0.19
C PRO A 22 42.03 9.00 -0.46
N HIS A 23 41.58 8.19 -1.41
CA HIS A 23 40.26 8.35 -2.03
C HIS A 23 39.24 8.22 -0.93
N LYS A 24 38.67 9.35 -0.45
CA LYS A 24 37.51 9.34 0.44
C LYS A 24 36.41 8.57 -0.31
N PRO A 25 35.81 7.52 0.27
CA PRO A 25 34.68 6.84 -0.38
C PRO A 25 33.62 7.90 -0.61
N GLN A 26 33.31 8.14 -1.87
CA GLN A 26 32.23 9.01 -2.29
C GLN A 26 30.97 8.29 -1.84
N LEU A 27 30.30 8.78 -0.81
CA LEU A 27 28.99 8.28 -0.38
C LEU A 27 28.07 8.41 -1.59
N GLU A 28 27.74 7.29 -2.20
CA GLU A 28 26.76 7.26 -3.29
C GLU A 28 25.45 7.83 -2.74
N SER A 29 24.81 8.68 -3.53
CA SER A 29 23.51 9.25 -3.14
C SER A 29 22.49 8.12 -3.00
N PRO A 30 21.64 8.12 -1.95
CA PRO A 30 20.67 7.05 -1.77
C PRO A 30 19.73 6.90 -2.97
N THR A 31 19.43 5.65 -3.31
CA THR A 31 18.44 5.36 -4.37
C THR A 31 17.07 5.84 -3.93
N ARG A 32 16.46 6.73 -4.74
CA ARG A 32 15.13 7.27 -4.45
C ARG A 32 14.05 6.29 -4.87
N VAL A 33 13.16 5.92 -3.93
CA VAL A 33 12.04 5.02 -4.18
C VAL A 33 10.74 5.68 -3.71
N THR A 34 9.74 5.74 -4.57
CA THR A 34 8.40 6.22 -4.22
C THR A 34 7.44 5.04 -4.14
N ILE A 35 6.72 4.94 -3.02
CA ILE A 35 5.61 4.00 -2.83
C ILE A 35 4.31 4.80 -2.85
N LEU A 36 3.42 4.48 -3.77
CA LEU A 36 2.08 5.06 -3.80
C LEU A 36 1.23 4.48 -2.67
N VAL A 37 0.38 5.31 -2.07
CA VAL A 37 -0.41 4.96 -0.87
C VAL A 37 -1.85 5.37 -1.07
N ASP A 38 -2.81 4.48 -0.80
CA ASP A 38 -4.23 4.83 -0.80
C ASP A 38 -4.49 5.98 0.19
N ASP A 39 -5.06 7.07 -0.30
CA ASP A 39 -5.29 8.32 0.43
C ASP A 39 -6.57 8.32 1.27
N SER A 40 -7.38 7.26 1.23
CA SER A 40 -8.77 7.26 1.73
C SER A 40 -9.21 5.98 2.45
N TYR A 41 -8.28 5.29 3.12
CA TYR A 41 -8.50 4.02 3.82
C TYR A 41 -8.13 4.06 5.32
N PRO A 42 -8.79 4.92 6.14
CA PRO A 42 -8.54 4.93 7.59
C PRO A 42 -9.04 3.64 8.27
N PRO A 43 -8.34 3.13 9.31
CA PRO A 43 -7.17 3.70 9.98
C PRO A 43 -5.82 3.32 9.34
N TYR A 44 -5.82 2.61 8.23
CA TYR A 44 -4.64 1.97 7.66
C TYR A 44 -3.74 2.93 6.87
N SER A 45 -4.34 3.68 5.95
CA SER A 45 -3.67 4.72 5.17
C SER A 45 -4.67 5.80 4.74
N TYR A 46 -4.38 7.05 5.03
CA TYR A 46 -5.26 8.16 4.65
C TYR A 46 -4.51 9.49 4.68
N GLN A 47 -4.99 10.43 3.90
CA GLN A 47 -4.48 11.79 3.90
C GLN A 47 -5.38 12.71 4.73
N ALA A 48 -4.77 13.53 5.58
CA ALA A 48 -5.44 14.60 6.32
C ALA A 48 -4.51 15.82 6.39
N ASN A 49 -5.03 17.01 6.14
CA ASN A 49 -4.29 18.29 6.16
C ASN A 49 -2.99 18.25 5.32
N GLY A 50 -3.00 17.55 4.19
CA GLY A 50 -1.83 17.40 3.33
C GLY A 50 -0.83 16.31 3.73
N GLU A 51 -0.97 15.73 4.91
CA GLU A 51 -0.08 14.72 5.46
C GLU A 51 -0.68 13.31 5.39
N LEU A 52 0.16 12.30 5.23
CA LEU A 52 -0.21 10.88 5.27
C LEU A 52 -0.18 10.34 6.69
N TYR A 53 -1.22 9.60 7.07
CA TYR A 53 -1.37 8.94 8.37
C TYR A 53 -1.84 7.50 8.19
N GLY A 54 -1.68 6.70 9.24
CA GLY A 54 -2.28 5.39 9.38
C GLY A 54 -1.31 4.28 9.75
N ILE A 55 -1.88 3.16 10.18
CA ILE A 55 -1.15 1.99 10.70
C ILE A 55 -0.08 1.52 9.70
N TYR A 56 -0.43 1.39 8.42
CA TYR A 56 0.50 0.93 7.39
C TYR A 56 1.54 2.00 7.04
N VAL A 57 1.13 3.27 7.03
CA VAL A 57 2.04 4.40 6.81
C VAL A 57 3.14 4.42 7.87
N ASP A 58 2.76 4.19 9.14
CA ASP A 58 3.71 4.16 10.26
C ASP A 58 4.64 2.95 10.22
N ILE A 59 4.13 1.76 9.86
CA ILE A 59 4.93 0.55 9.67
C ILE A 59 5.98 0.78 8.58
N VAL A 60 5.53 1.26 7.40
CA VAL A 60 6.44 1.46 6.25
C VAL A 60 7.43 2.60 6.50
N ARG A 61 7.05 3.67 7.19
CA ARG A 61 8.00 4.72 7.60
C ARG A 61 9.08 4.21 8.55
N GLN A 62 8.71 3.34 9.50
CA GLN A 62 9.70 2.72 10.40
C GLN A 62 10.64 1.79 9.63
N ALA A 63 10.11 0.96 8.72
CA ALA A 63 10.92 0.10 7.86
C ALA A 63 11.85 0.93 6.95
N ALA A 64 11.35 2.03 6.37
CA ALA A 64 12.13 2.92 5.51
C ALA A 64 13.39 3.47 6.20
N ARG A 65 13.31 3.82 7.49
CA ARG A 65 14.47 4.28 8.27
C ARG A 65 15.56 3.22 8.43
N LEU A 66 15.18 1.94 8.40
CA LEU A 66 16.14 0.83 8.50
C LEU A 66 16.89 0.59 7.17
N LEU A 67 16.40 1.17 6.07
CA LEU A 67 17.03 1.08 4.76
C LEU A 67 17.99 2.25 4.47
N GLU A 68 18.06 3.25 5.36
CA GLU A 68 19.05 4.33 5.25
C GLU A 68 20.47 3.79 5.56
N PRO A 69 21.53 4.26 4.87
CA PRO A 69 21.51 5.32 3.83
C PRO A 69 21.31 4.80 2.40
N ASP A 70 21.07 3.52 2.15
CA ASP A 70 21.02 2.92 0.82
C ASP A 70 19.85 3.45 0.00
N TYR A 71 18.70 3.66 0.66
CA TYR A 71 17.45 4.08 0.04
C TYR A 71 16.84 5.32 0.69
N ALA A 72 16.41 6.29 -0.12
CA ALA A 72 15.57 7.41 0.28
C ALA A 72 14.13 7.14 -0.16
N ILE A 73 13.30 6.68 0.78
CA ILE A 73 11.93 6.23 0.51
C ILE A 73 10.93 7.35 0.79
N SER A 74 10.07 7.63 -0.20
CA SER A 74 8.95 8.57 -0.07
C SER A 74 7.62 7.86 -0.23
N LEU A 75 6.63 8.26 0.59
CA LEU A 75 5.25 7.79 0.50
C LEU A 75 4.40 8.89 -0.15
N GLN A 76 3.69 8.56 -1.22
CA GLN A 76 2.88 9.50 -1.97
C GLN A 76 1.40 9.09 -1.93
N ALA A 77 0.56 9.96 -1.36
CA ALA A 77 -0.89 9.78 -1.32
C ALA A 77 -1.50 9.85 -2.72
N VAL A 78 -2.32 8.88 -3.07
CA VAL A 78 -3.06 8.85 -4.34
C VAL A 78 -4.44 8.19 -4.14
N PRO A 79 -5.46 8.58 -4.90
CA PRO A 79 -6.70 7.81 -4.97
C PRO A 79 -6.41 6.38 -5.45
N TRP A 80 -7.00 5.38 -4.79
CA TRP A 80 -6.70 3.96 -5.04
C TRP A 80 -6.68 3.55 -6.51
N LYS A 81 -7.75 3.88 -7.27
CA LYS A 81 -7.82 3.57 -8.72
C LYS A 81 -6.69 4.20 -9.53
N ARG A 82 -6.26 5.41 -9.16
CA ARG A 82 -5.13 6.07 -9.83
C ARG A 82 -3.84 5.35 -9.53
N GLY A 83 -3.62 4.94 -8.27
CA GLY A 83 -2.46 4.14 -7.88
C GLY A 83 -2.38 2.83 -8.66
N LEU A 84 -3.52 2.11 -8.79
CA LEU A 84 -3.59 0.89 -9.61
C LEU A 84 -3.25 1.16 -11.08
N SER A 85 -3.80 2.22 -11.67
CA SER A 85 -3.53 2.59 -13.07
C SER A 85 -2.06 2.97 -13.30
N SER A 86 -1.46 3.75 -12.40
CA SER A 86 -0.04 4.11 -12.50
C SER A 86 0.89 2.92 -12.34
N LEU A 87 0.50 1.93 -11.50
CA LEU A 87 1.26 0.69 -11.39
C LEU A 87 1.12 -0.18 -12.64
N GLU A 88 -0.10 -0.31 -13.19
CA GLU A 88 -0.38 -1.10 -14.39
C GLU A 88 0.31 -0.53 -15.64
N SER A 89 0.38 0.79 -15.78
CA SER A 89 1.09 1.47 -16.87
C SER A 89 2.61 1.45 -16.73
N GLY A 90 3.15 1.01 -15.59
CA GLY A 90 4.58 1.02 -15.31
C GLY A 90 5.13 2.38 -14.89
N GLU A 91 4.29 3.38 -14.66
CA GLU A 91 4.67 4.70 -14.16
C GLU A 91 5.10 4.66 -12.69
N ALA A 92 4.45 3.80 -11.89
CA ALA A 92 4.78 3.59 -10.49
C ALA A 92 5.49 2.27 -10.27
N PHE A 93 6.39 2.23 -9.27
CA PHE A 93 7.12 1.04 -8.87
C PHE A 93 6.36 0.19 -7.85
N ALA A 94 5.72 0.83 -6.88
CA ALA A 94 5.08 0.16 -5.76
C ALA A 94 3.80 0.89 -5.32
N LEU A 95 2.84 0.14 -4.80
CA LEU A 95 1.56 0.62 -4.29
C LEU A 95 1.20 -0.12 -3.00
N MET A 96 0.61 0.55 -2.01
CA MET A 96 0.02 -0.08 -0.82
C MET A 96 -1.37 0.50 -0.51
N PRO A 97 -2.29 -0.30 0.08
CA PRO A 97 -2.16 -1.68 0.55
C PRO A 97 -2.99 -2.68 -0.28
N PRO A 98 -2.51 -3.26 -1.38
CA PRO A 98 -3.29 -4.27 -2.09
C PRO A 98 -3.36 -5.58 -1.30
N TYR A 99 -4.50 -6.28 -1.41
CA TYR A 99 -4.57 -7.72 -1.19
C TYR A 99 -3.99 -8.47 -2.38
N ILE A 100 -3.58 -9.72 -2.16
CA ILE A 100 -3.03 -10.58 -3.22
C ILE A 100 -4.12 -10.99 -4.21
N HIS A 101 -4.02 -10.52 -5.45
CA HIS A 101 -4.96 -10.81 -6.55
C HIS A 101 -4.23 -11.16 -7.85
N ILE A 102 -3.36 -12.18 -7.85
CA ILE A 102 -2.45 -12.50 -8.95
C ILE A 102 -3.16 -12.65 -10.30
N LYS A 103 -4.31 -13.34 -10.33
CA LYS A 103 -5.06 -13.56 -11.58
C LYS A 103 -5.76 -12.30 -12.13
N LYS A 104 -6.22 -11.41 -11.24
CA LYS A 104 -6.99 -10.22 -11.62
C LYS A 104 -6.11 -8.97 -11.78
N ARG A 105 -4.92 -8.98 -11.16
CA ARG A 105 -3.91 -7.92 -11.22
C ARG A 105 -2.54 -8.54 -11.53
N PRO A 106 -2.36 -9.13 -12.72
CA PRO A 106 -1.14 -9.86 -13.07
C PRO A 106 0.10 -8.96 -13.16
N TYR A 107 -0.09 -7.64 -13.21
CA TYR A 107 0.96 -6.63 -13.21
C TYR A 107 1.53 -6.35 -11.81
N ILE A 108 0.91 -6.87 -10.73
CA ILE A 108 1.43 -6.76 -9.37
C ILE A 108 2.11 -8.06 -8.95
N TRP A 109 3.45 -8.02 -8.85
CA TRP A 109 4.27 -9.12 -8.37
C TRP A 109 5.74 -8.69 -8.23
N PRO A 110 6.43 -9.05 -7.14
CA PRO A 110 5.90 -9.75 -5.96
C PRO A 110 5.06 -8.83 -5.05
N TYR A 111 4.57 -9.41 -3.97
CA TYR A 111 4.00 -8.70 -2.83
C TYR A 111 4.98 -8.79 -1.67
N SER A 112 5.03 -7.77 -0.80
CA SER A 112 5.83 -7.79 0.43
C SER A 112 5.34 -8.86 1.41
N VAL A 113 6.06 -9.06 2.52
CA VAL A 113 5.49 -9.68 3.71
C VAL A 113 4.20 -8.96 4.12
N ALA A 114 3.29 -9.68 4.80
CA ALA A 114 2.01 -9.12 5.23
C ALA A 114 2.21 -7.95 6.21
N LEU A 115 1.55 -6.83 5.97
CA LEU A 115 1.51 -5.70 6.89
C LEU A 115 0.59 -6.01 8.09
N GLN A 116 -0.59 -6.56 7.80
CA GLN A 116 -1.59 -6.98 8.79
C GLN A 116 -2.65 -7.85 8.12
N GLU A 117 -3.32 -8.72 8.91
CA GLU A 117 -4.57 -9.38 8.51
C GLU A 117 -5.75 -8.43 8.69
N GLU A 118 -6.64 -8.42 7.72
CA GLU A 118 -7.90 -7.68 7.70
C GLU A 118 -9.08 -8.63 7.56
N VAL A 119 -10.22 -8.26 8.15
CA VAL A 119 -11.47 -9.03 8.11
C VAL A 119 -12.50 -8.27 7.30
N VAL A 120 -12.77 -8.72 6.10
CA VAL A 120 -13.79 -8.12 5.23
C VAL A 120 -15.17 -8.58 5.66
N VAL A 121 -16.06 -7.62 5.92
CA VAL A 121 -17.41 -7.86 6.41
C VAL A 121 -18.44 -7.02 5.64
N ALA A 122 -19.70 -7.42 5.71
CA ALA A 122 -20.83 -6.60 5.28
C ALA A 122 -21.51 -5.98 6.48
N PHE A 123 -21.63 -4.65 6.52
CA PHE A 123 -22.53 -3.92 7.39
C PHE A 123 -23.80 -3.57 6.63
N CYS A 124 -24.95 -3.98 7.12
CA CYS A 124 -26.24 -3.79 6.45
C CYS A 124 -27.20 -2.96 7.32
N ASN A 125 -28.16 -2.30 6.70
CA ASN A 125 -29.31 -1.72 7.40
C ASN A 125 -30.17 -2.82 8.00
N GLN A 126 -30.85 -2.53 9.12
CA GLN A 126 -31.76 -3.46 9.74
C GLN A 126 -32.80 -4.02 8.74
N GLY A 127 -33.07 -5.34 8.83
CA GLY A 127 -33.99 -6.04 7.94
C GLY A 127 -33.35 -6.50 6.61
N VAL A 128 -32.08 -6.19 6.35
CA VAL A 128 -31.34 -6.70 5.19
C VAL A 128 -30.33 -7.73 5.64
N SER A 129 -30.30 -8.90 4.98
CA SER A 129 -29.30 -9.93 5.21
C SER A 129 -28.80 -10.53 3.90
N LEU A 130 -27.47 -10.70 3.82
CA LEU A 130 -26.77 -11.34 2.71
C LEU A 130 -26.47 -12.82 2.97
N LYS A 131 -26.77 -13.32 4.18
CA LYS A 131 -26.39 -14.69 4.61
C LYS A 131 -27.04 -15.80 3.79
N SER A 132 -28.23 -15.56 3.28
CA SER A 132 -28.97 -16.54 2.47
C SER A 132 -28.61 -16.51 0.99
N LEU A 133 -27.86 -15.51 0.54
CA LEU A 133 -27.45 -15.37 -0.86
C LEU A 133 -26.27 -16.30 -1.17
N PRO A 134 -26.21 -16.87 -2.40
CA PRO A 134 -27.17 -16.74 -3.50
C PRO A 134 -28.30 -17.80 -3.48
N HIS A 135 -28.42 -18.59 -2.43
CA HIS A 135 -29.31 -19.76 -2.37
C HIS A 135 -30.79 -19.38 -2.32
N ILE A 136 -31.10 -18.26 -1.71
CA ILE A 136 -32.48 -17.75 -1.62
C ILE A 136 -32.57 -16.42 -2.38
N LYS A 137 -33.47 -16.36 -3.36
CA LYS A 137 -33.74 -15.10 -4.08
C LYS A 137 -34.37 -14.09 -3.16
N PRO A 138 -33.81 -12.88 -3.02
CA PRO A 138 -34.43 -11.82 -2.21
C PRO A 138 -35.67 -11.25 -2.95
N GLU A 139 -36.59 -10.68 -2.19
CA GLU A 139 -37.79 -10.02 -2.73
C GLU A 139 -37.45 -8.89 -3.71
N ARG A 140 -36.36 -8.19 -3.45
CA ARG A 140 -35.79 -7.15 -4.33
C ARG A 140 -34.27 -7.26 -4.42
N SER A 141 -33.70 -6.70 -5.47
CA SER A 141 -32.24 -6.59 -5.56
C SER A 141 -31.70 -5.63 -4.48
N TYR A 142 -30.63 -6.06 -3.76
CA TYR A 142 -29.93 -5.23 -2.78
C TYR A 142 -28.84 -4.39 -3.42
N ASN A 143 -28.68 -3.15 -2.98
CA ASN A 143 -27.62 -2.25 -3.39
C ASN A 143 -26.43 -2.38 -2.42
N ILE A 144 -25.29 -2.83 -2.90
CA ILE A 144 -24.08 -3.04 -2.10
C ILE A 144 -23.06 -1.97 -2.45
N GLY A 145 -22.61 -1.20 -1.46
CA GLY A 145 -21.51 -0.27 -1.63
C GLY A 145 -20.17 -0.92 -1.38
N ILE A 146 -19.17 -0.55 -2.18
CA ILE A 146 -17.75 -0.87 -1.97
C ILE A 146 -16.90 0.37 -2.26
N ASN A 147 -15.67 0.39 -1.78
CA ASN A 147 -14.72 1.42 -2.21
C ASN A 147 -14.28 1.16 -3.65
N ALA A 148 -14.12 2.24 -4.40
CA ALA A 148 -13.85 2.18 -5.83
C ALA A 148 -12.53 1.43 -6.13
N GLY A 149 -12.62 0.38 -6.96
CA GLY A 149 -11.50 -0.48 -7.32
C GLY A 149 -11.17 -1.56 -6.30
N TYR A 150 -11.91 -1.71 -5.19
CA TYR A 150 -11.72 -2.80 -4.25
C TYR A 150 -12.28 -4.11 -4.81
N MET A 151 -11.55 -5.21 -4.61
CA MET A 151 -11.94 -6.57 -5.00
C MET A 151 -12.15 -7.41 -3.75
N ILE A 152 -13.28 -7.18 -3.07
CA ILE A 152 -13.56 -7.69 -1.74
C ILE A 152 -14.89 -8.47 -1.62
N LEU A 153 -15.52 -8.77 -2.74
CA LEU A 153 -16.69 -9.65 -2.76
C LEU A 153 -16.22 -11.11 -2.79
N ASP A 154 -16.85 -11.96 -1.97
CA ASP A 154 -16.69 -13.41 -2.00
C ASP A 154 -17.39 -14.03 -3.22
N GLU A 155 -17.20 -15.33 -3.42
CA GLU A 155 -17.78 -16.05 -4.57
C GLU A 155 -19.31 -16.03 -4.53
N GLU A 156 -19.92 -16.10 -3.34
CA GLU A 156 -21.38 -16.09 -3.17
C GLU A 156 -21.98 -14.75 -3.56
N LEU A 157 -21.36 -13.63 -3.16
CA LEU A 157 -21.82 -12.31 -3.57
C LEU A 157 -21.53 -12.03 -5.06
N MET A 158 -20.42 -12.52 -5.61
CA MET A 158 -20.17 -12.44 -7.05
C MET A 158 -21.21 -13.25 -7.86
N GLN A 159 -21.63 -14.42 -7.37
CA GLN A 159 -22.71 -15.20 -7.97
C GLN A 159 -24.05 -14.47 -7.83
N SER A 160 -24.34 -13.91 -6.67
CA SER A 160 -25.56 -13.11 -6.42
C SER A 160 -25.66 -11.89 -7.34
N GLN A 161 -24.53 -11.28 -7.65
CA GLN A 161 -24.46 -10.19 -8.64
C GLN A 161 -24.82 -10.68 -10.05
N LYS A 162 -24.29 -11.83 -10.48
CA LYS A 162 -24.61 -12.44 -11.78
C LYS A 162 -26.09 -12.81 -11.88
N LEU A 163 -26.71 -13.24 -10.80
CA LEU A 163 -28.14 -13.57 -10.72
C LEU A 163 -29.05 -12.31 -10.62
N GLY A 164 -28.47 -11.12 -10.50
CA GLY A 164 -29.22 -9.89 -10.33
C GLY A 164 -29.83 -9.70 -8.92
N TYR A 165 -29.41 -10.51 -7.94
CA TYR A 165 -29.87 -10.40 -6.55
C TYR A 165 -29.23 -9.24 -5.81
N ILE A 166 -28.06 -8.80 -6.27
CA ILE A 166 -27.38 -7.60 -5.78
C ILE A 166 -26.93 -6.71 -6.94
N LYS A 167 -26.84 -5.40 -6.67
CA LYS A 167 -26.17 -4.40 -7.51
C LYS A 167 -25.01 -3.81 -6.73
N VAL A 168 -23.82 -3.79 -7.31
CA VAL A 168 -22.60 -3.28 -6.67
C VAL A 168 -22.33 -1.86 -7.13
N TRP A 169 -22.14 -0.97 -6.16
CA TRP A 169 -21.87 0.45 -6.37
C TRP A 169 -20.49 0.81 -5.82
N GLU A 170 -19.62 1.24 -6.68
CA GLU A 170 -18.33 1.78 -6.28
C GLU A 170 -18.47 3.23 -5.81
N ASN A 171 -17.96 3.52 -4.62
CA ASN A 171 -17.99 4.84 -4.02
C ASN A 171 -16.57 5.29 -3.64
N LYS A 172 -16.35 6.60 -3.56
CA LYS A 172 -15.01 7.20 -3.42
C LYS A 172 -14.27 6.77 -2.15
N SER A 173 -14.98 6.55 -1.03
CA SER A 173 -14.35 6.35 0.29
C SER A 173 -15.27 5.61 1.25
N THR A 174 -14.69 5.10 2.36
CA THR A 174 -15.43 4.56 3.51
C THR A 174 -16.50 5.55 4.01
N ARG A 175 -16.14 6.82 4.17
CA ARG A 175 -17.09 7.86 4.56
C ARG A 175 -18.29 7.95 3.62
N SER A 176 -18.05 8.04 2.31
CA SER A 176 -19.11 8.14 1.31
C SER A 176 -20.04 6.92 1.32
N ASN A 177 -19.51 5.72 1.57
CA ASN A 177 -20.31 4.50 1.69
C ASN A 177 -21.16 4.52 2.96
N ILE A 178 -20.62 4.91 4.12
CA ILE A 178 -21.35 5.01 5.38
C ILE A 178 -22.48 6.05 5.28
N GLU A 179 -22.22 7.22 4.69
CA GLU A 179 -23.25 8.23 4.45
C GLU A 179 -24.40 7.69 3.58
N LYS A 180 -24.07 6.98 2.49
CA LYS A 180 -25.07 6.35 1.62
C LYS A 180 -25.86 5.24 2.30
N LEU A 181 -25.21 4.45 3.17
CA LEU A 181 -25.85 3.42 3.97
C LEU A 181 -26.84 4.04 4.95
N ALA A 182 -26.44 5.11 5.65
CA ALA A 182 -27.30 5.84 6.58
C ALA A 182 -28.51 6.50 5.89
N MET A 183 -28.34 6.97 4.65
CA MET A 183 -29.42 7.53 3.83
C MET A 183 -30.30 6.48 3.15
N GLY A 184 -30.03 5.18 3.33
CA GLY A 184 -30.73 4.09 2.64
C GLY A 184 -30.51 4.04 1.13
N ARG A 185 -29.47 4.71 0.62
CA ARG A 185 -29.12 4.70 -0.81
C ARG A 185 -28.39 3.42 -1.24
N ILE A 186 -27.76 2.75 -0.28
CA ILE A 186 -27.27 1.38 -0.37
C ILE A 186 -27.83 0.58 0.80
N ASP A 187 -27.99 -0.71 0.62
CA ASP A 187 -28.56 -1.61 1.62
C ASP A 187 -27.48 -2.19 2.54
N CYS A 188 -26.29 -2.45 1.98
CA CYS A 188 -25.12 -2.90 2.72
C CYS A 188 -23.85 -2.19 2.22
N TYR A 189 -22.87 -2.10 3.10
CA TYR A 189 -21.50 -1.68 2.79
C TYR A 189 -20.54 -2.81 3.10
N VAL A 190 -19.76 -3.23 2.11
CA VAL A 190 -18.71 -4.25 2.25
C VAL A 190 -17.34 -3.59 2.32
N ASN A 191 -16.63 -3.83 3.40
CA ASN A 191 -15.25 -3.35 3.60
C ASN A 191 -14.59 -4.08 4.77
N ASP A 192 -13.34 -3.71 5.10
CA ASP A 192 -12.70 -4.14 6.34
C ASP A 192 -13.51 -3.71 7.57
N ARG A 193 -13.55 -4.60 8.57
CA ARG A 193 -14.31 -4.40 9.81
C ARG A 193 -13.84 -3.18 10.58
N LEU A 194 -12.54 -3.07 10.83
CA LEU A 194 -11.98 -1.98 11.63
C LEU A 194 -12.18 -0.62 10.96
N SER A 195 -11.94 -0.55 9.65
CA SER A 195 -12.18 0.65 8.85
C SER A 195 -13.63 1.10 8.90
N THR A 196 -14.57 0.15 8.81
CA THR A 196 -16.02 0.45 8.86
C THR A 196 -16.46 0.90 10.25
N LEU A 197 -16.06 0.15 11.29
CA LEU A 197 -16.39 0.50 12.68
C LEU A 197 -15.82 1.86 13.08
N LEU A 198 -14.61 2.18 12.68
CA LEU A 198 -14.03 3.49 12.94
C LEU A 198 -14.81 4.61 12.26
N GLY A 199 -15.27 4.37 11.03
CA GLY A 199 -16.09 5.32 10.29
C GLY A 199 -17.46 5.53 10.94
N ILE A 200 -18.10 4.46 11.41
CA ILE A 200 -19.39 4.48 12.12
C ILE A 200 -19.27 5.21 13.47
N ASN A 201 -18.23 4.90 14.25
CA ASN A 201 -18.06 5.40 15.63
C ASN A 201 -17.48 6.82 15.73
N LYS A 202 -17.15 7.47 14.61
CA LYS A 202 -16.67 8.86 14.58
C LYS A 202 -17.70 9.78 13.87
N PRO A 203 -18.88 9.99 14.44
CA PRO A 203 -19.94 10.77 13.81
C PRO A 203 -19.54 12.23 13.51
N ALA A 204 -18.57 12.80 14.24
CA ALA A 204 -18.06 14.15 13.97
C ALA A 204 -17.46 14.32 12.55
N ARG A 205 -17.18 13.24 11.84
CA ARG A 205 -16.74 13.23 10.43
C ARG A 205 -17.87 12.95 9.45
N LEU A 206 -19.05 12.54 9.93
CA LEU A 206 -20.27 12.36 9.16
C LEU A 206 -21.16 13.59 9.33
N ALA A 207 -22.19 13.75 8.49
CA ALA A 207 -23.22 14.74 8.72
C ALA A 207 -23.91 14.44 10.08
N PRO A 208 -24.11 15.45 10.95
CA PRO A 208 -24.58 15.24 12.33
C PRO A 208 -25.95 14.52 12.46
N GLU A 209 -26.77 14.58 11.41
CA GLU A 209 -28.11 13.99 11.37
C GLU A 209 -28.10 12.50 10.96
N LEU A 210 -26.95 11.90 10.65
CA LEU A 210 -26.91 10.51 10.18
C LEU A 210 -26.98 9.52 11.35
N ASP A 211 -28.06 8.73 11.37
CA ASP A 211 -28.27 7.65 12.34
C ASP A 211 -27.52 6.38 11.87
N THR A 212 -26.43 6.07 12.54
CA THR A 212 -25.63 4.87 12.30
C THR A 212 -25.99 3.71 13.25
N SER A 213 -26.91 3.90 14.19
CA SER A 213 -27.31 2.88 15.17
C SER A 213 -28.06 1.68 14.56
N LYS A 214 -28.54 1.86 13.32
CA LYS A 214 -29.28 0.84 12.55
C LYS A 214 -28.39 -0.12 11.79
N PHE A 215 -27.07 0.08 11.81
CA PHE A 215 -26.15 -0.80 11.08
C PHE A 215 -25.85 -2.05 11.87
N VAL A 216 -25.94 -3.19 11.20
CA VAL A 216 -25.63 -4.49 11.76
C VAL A 216 -24.53 -5.14 10.94
N GLU A 217 -23.51 -5.68 11.62
CA GLU A 217 -22.57 -6.59 10.94
C GLU A 217 -23.31 -7.87 10.60
N ASP A 218 -23.59 -8.06 9.31
CA ASP A 218 -24.41 -9.18 8.84
C ASP A 218 -23.58 -10.42 8.52
N LYS A 219 -22.50 -10.27 7.73
CA LYS A 219 -21.72 -11.41 7.21
C LYS A 219 -20.24 -11.10 7.20
N VAL A 220 -19.43 -12.05 7.66
CA VAL A 220 -17.99 -12.09 7.40
C VAL A 220 -17.77 -12.73 6.02
N LEU A 221 -17.13 -12.01 5.10
CA LEU A 221 -16.90 -12.49 3.75
C LEU A 221 -15.57 -13.25 3.64
N MET A 222 -14.49 -12.64 4.15
CA MET A 222 -13.15 -13.23 4.03
C MET A 222 -12.17 -12.60 5.01
N ARG A 223 -11.03 -13.30 5.19
CA ARG A 223 -9.82 -12.73 5.80
C ARG A 223 -8.77 -12.57 4.72
N ARG A 224 -8.06 -11.47 4.73
CA ARG A 224 -7.02 -11.12 3.76
C ARG A 224 -5.87 -10.41 4.46
N THR A 225 -4.69 -10.52 3.88
CA THR A 225 -3.52 -9.76 4.30
C THR A 225 -3.28 -8.59 3.35
N ALA A 226 -2.94 -7.45 3.93
CA ALA A 226 -2.52 -6.26 3.19
C ALA A 226 -1.01 -6.28 2.98
N HIS A 227 -0.54 -5.73 1.87
CA HIS A 227 0.87 -5.80 1.45
C HIS A 227 1.32 -4.51 0.77
N ILE A 228 2.62 -4.37 0.54
CA ILE A 228 3.11 -3.53 -0.55
C ILE A 228 3.12 -4.39 -1.81
N GLY A 229 2.45 -3.96 -2.87
CA GLY A 229 2.48 -4.61 -4.17
C GLY A 229 3.48 -3.94 -5.08
N TYR A 230 4.36 -4.70 -5.72
CA TYR A 230 5.39 -4.18 -6.61
C TYR A 230 5.04 -4.45 -8.08
N LEU A 231 5.48 -3.55 -8.95
CA LEU A 231 5.31 -3.70 -10.39
C LEU A 231 6.05 -4.95 -10.89
N LYS A 232 5.33 -5.80 -11.63
CA LYS A 232 5.92 -6.98 -12.28
C LYS A 232 6.66 -6.57 -13.56
N GLY A 233 7.89 -7.10 -13.76
CA GLY A 233 8.71 -6.71 -14.91
C GLY A 233 9.36 -5.35 -14.73
N TYR A 234 9.73 -4.70 -15.83
CA TYR A 234 10.37 -3.38 -15.87
C TYR A 234 11.71 -3.30 -15.10
N ASP A 235 12.48 -4.39 -15.07
CA ASP A 235 13.73 -4.46 -14.29
C ASP A 235 14.79 -3.48 -14.80
N GLU A 236 14.81 -3.17 -16.10
CA GLU A 236 15.67 -2.14 -16.67
C GLU A 236 15.36 -0.73 -16.14
N ARG A 237 14.07 -0.43 -15.91
CA ARG A 237 13.64 0.87 -15.35
C ARG A 237 13.90 0.95 -13.86
N TYR A 238 13.84 -0.18 -13.17
CA TYR A 238 14.00 -0.29 -11.72
C TYR A 238 15.08 -1.29 -11.36
N PRO A 239 16.37 -1.03 -11.69
CA PRO A 239 17.46 -2.00 -11.49
C PRO A 239 17.69 -2.35 -10.01
N PHE A 240 17.25 -1.48 -9.09
CA PHE A 240 17.32 -1.69 -7.64
C PHE A 240 16.23 -2.63 -7.10
N LYS A 241 15.25 -3.03 -7.91
CA LYS A 241 14.01 -3.70 -7.49
C LYS A 241 14.24 -4.91 -6.59
N HIS A 242 15.09 -5.83 -6.99
CA HIS A 242 15.31 -7.08 -6.24
C HIS A 242 15.97 -6.85 -4.88
N ASP A 243 17.00 -5.99 -4.83
CA ASP A 243 17.67 -5.63 -3.58
C ASP A 243 16.71 -4.85 -2.65
N PHE A 244 15.99 -3.88 -3.21
CA PHE A 244 15.02 -3.09 -2.46
C PHE A 244 13.94 -3.96 -1.82
N ILE A 245 13.30 -4.85 -2.59
CA ILE A 245 12.22 -5.71 -2.10
C ILE A 245 12.72 -6.59 -0.97
N LYS A 246 13.88 -7.23 -1.12
CA LYS A 246 14.48 -8.07 -0.08
C LYS A 246 14.72 -7.27 1.21
N LYS A 247 15.40 -6.13 1.12
CA LYS A 247 15.68 -5.28 2.29
C LYS A 247 14.41 -4.74 2.93
N MET A 248 13.41 -4.37 2.13
CA MET A 248 12.12 -3.89 2.64
C MET A 248 11.38 -5.00 3.40
N ASP A 249 11.38 -6.23 2.91
CA ASP A 249 10.75 -7.37 3.60
C ASP A 249 11.44 -7.70 4.93
N GLU A 250 12.78 -7.65 4.95
CA GLU A 250 13.56 -7.82 6.19
C GLU A 250 13.22 -6.72 7.20
N ALA A 251 13.17 -5.47 6.76
CA ALA A 251 12.84 -4.31 7.60
C ALA A 251 11.39 -4.35 8.12
N LEU A 252 10.43 -4.67 7.25
CA LEU A 252 9.02 -4.83 7.63
C LEU A 252 8.86 -5.93 8.68
N THR A 253 9.49 -7.09 8.48
CA THR A 253 9.46 -8.20 9.43
C THR A 253 10.00 -7.76 10.80
N GLN A 254 11.09 -7.02 10.82
CA GLN A 254 11.66 -6.50 12.07
C GLN A 254 10.73 -5.53 12.78
N VAL A 255 10.08 -4.63 12.06
CA VAL A 255 9.15 -3.63 12.62
C VAL A 255 7.88 -4.29 13.16
N ILE A 256 7.31 -5.25 12.41
CA ILE A 256 6.07 -5.95 12.78
C ILE A 256 6.29 -6.79 14.04
N ASN A 257 7.36 -7.60 14.10
CA ASN A 257 7.68 -8.42 15.26
C ASN A 257 7.92 -7.58 16.54
N ARG A 258 8.53 -6.38 16.41
CA ARG A 258 8.70 -5.47 17.57
C ARG A 258 7.37 -4.96 18.10
N LYS A 259 6.39 -4.71 17.23
CA LYS A 259 5.04 -4.26 17.65
C LYS A 259 4.28 -5.35 18.39
N GLU A 260 4.32 -6.59 17.89
CA GLU A 260 3.67 -7.73 18.52
C GLU A 260 4.22 -7.95 19.94
N ASN A 261 5.54 -7.98 20.09
CA ASN A 261 6.19 -8.15 21.40
C ASN A 261 5.98 -6.97 22.39
N SER A 262 5.57 -5.79 21.90
CA SER A 262 5.28 -4.63 22.75
C SER A 262 3.83 -4.53 23.20
N THR A 263 2.97 -5.41 22.69
CA THR A 263 1.51 -5.42 22.97
C THR A 263 1.12 -6.60 23.91
N GLU A 264 2.07 -7.52 24.19
CA GLU A 264 2.01 -8.52 25.25
C GLU A 264 2.53 -7.95 26.59
#